data_fe907ca0efd7c89f15380a6abb4ef4db
#
_entry.id   fe907ca0efd7c89f15380a6abb4ef4db
#
_cell.length_a   1.000
_cell.length_b   1.000
_cell.length_c   1.000
_cell.angle_alpha   90.00
_cell.angle_beta   90.00
_cell.angle_gamma   90.00
#
_symmetry.space_group_name_H-M   'P 1'
#
loop_
_entity.id
_entity.type
_entity.pdbx_description
1 polymer ?
#
loop_
_entity_poly.entity_id
_entity_poly.type
_entity_poly.pdbx_seq_one_letter_code
_entity_poly.pdbx_strand_id
1 'polypeptide(L)'
;MVTAPGSRRRHRETPRGGSPRCGSSQSVPAEPAAAAMCSPQRPPLAHVFKGTFVHSTALSPVEILHGHLLGVDDNGTIVFMEQADQLEQLAETWGFKTSDIRQLSKHEFFMPGLVDTHIHAPQYSFTGTRVDLPLLQWLTSYTFPTEAKFQDNGFAEEVYTRVVRRTLKNGTTTACYFATIHTDSSLILAEIADKFGQRAFVGKVCMDMNDMVPEYKETTAESVEETERFIKELLEKKYPRVQPIITPRFGPSCTEDLLSALGGLAETHDLHVQSHISESKDEVKLVKEMFPAYQNYTELYDKNKLLTSKTVMAHACYLSEEELKVFSDHGAAISHCPNSNFSLRSGVLNVQKALEHNVKLGLGTDVAGGYSSSMLDAIRKTMVASNTIQINGVNETGLTLQQAFQLATLGGSQALGLDDVIGNFEVGKEFDALLINTKASDSPFDLFSXDEFEDTFQKFLYLGDDRNISEVYVAGKQVVPFSSSV
;
A
#
# COMPACT_ATOMS: atom_id res chain seq x y z
N MET A 1 -14.55 -10.84 -3.25
CA MET A 1 -14.10 -10.02 -3.37
C MET A 1 -13.01 -9.80 -2.69
N VAL A 2 -12.31 -9.71 -2.27
CA VAL A 2 -11.32 -9.43 -1.73
C VAL A 2 -10.34 -10.12 -1.80
N THR A 3 -9.52 -10.29 -1.99
CA THR A 3 -8.53 -11.00 -2.19
C THR A 3 -7.37 -10.50 -1.59
N ALA A 4 -7.22 -9.44 -1.49
CA ALA A 4 -6.04 -8.95 -1.00
C ALA A 4 -5.90 -9.26 0.42
N PRO A 5 -4.79 -9.00 0.92
CA PRO A 5 -4.55 -9.19 2.30
C PRO A 5 -5.61 -8.62 3.18
N GLY A 6 -6.34 -7.73 2.62
CA GLY A 6 -7.26 -7.19 3.51
C GLY A 6 -8.50 -7.93 3.60
N SER A 7 -8.73 -8.75 2.72
CA SER A 7 -9.98 -9.33 2.75
C SER A 7 -10.12 -10.22 3.91
N ARG A 8 -9.11 -10.52 4.57
CA ARG A 8 -9.34 -11.37 5.59
C ARG A 8 -10.18 -10.81 6.62
N ARG A 9 -10.27 -9.58 6.71
CA ARG A 9 -11.04 -9.07 7.66
C ARG A 9 -12.41 -9.53 7.57
N ARG A 10 -12.91 -9.75 6.46
CA ARG A 10 -14.22 -10.16 6.37
C ARG A 10 -14.33 -11.44 7.01
N HIS A 11 -13.26 -12.17 7.00
CA HIS A 11 -13.39 -13.41 7.60
C HIS A 11 -13.41 -13.25 9.08
N ARG A 12 -12.86 -12.15 9.54
CA ARG A 12 -12.87 -12.02 10.94
C ARG A 12 -14.22 -11.74 11.40
N GLU A 13 -15.03 -11.29 10.55
CA GLU A 13 -16.33 -11.08 11.01
C GLU A 13 -16.93 -12.39 11.20
N THR A 14 -16.52 -13.33 10.38
CA THR A 14 -17.14 -14.55 10.61
C THR A 14 -16.63 -15.12 11.86
N PRO A 15 -15.52 -14.84 12.28
CA PRO A 15 -15.10 -15.47 13.48
C PRO A 15 -16.06 -15.25 14.58
N ARG A 16 -16.82 -14.29 14.41
CA ARG A 16 -17.77 -14.15 15.37
C ARG A 16 -18.46 -15.39 15.35
N GLY A 17 -18.26 -16.12 14.33
CA GLY A 17 -18.83 -17.36 14.30
C GLY A 17 -18.22 -18.19 15.36
N GLY A 18 -17.15 -17.75 15.90
CA GLY A 18 -16.63 -18.55 16.94
C GLY A 18 -17.58 -18.64 18.06
N SER A 19 -18.31 -17.59 18.25
CA SER A 19 -19.17 -17.66 19.34
C SER A 19 -20.28 -18.58 19.00
N PRO A 20 -20.51 -18.89 17.79
CA PRO A 20 -21.57 -19.82 17.56
C PRO A 20 -21.38 -21.09 18.31
N ARG A 21 -20.17 -21.44 18.58
CA ARG A 21 -19.97 -22.63 19.30
C ARG A 21 -20.70 -22.55 20.60
N CYS A 22 -20.59 -21.44 21.25
CA CYS A 22 -21.26 -21.30 22.46
C CYS A 22 -22.72 -21.15 22.16
N GLY A 23 -23.00 -20.50 21.09
CA GLY A 23 -24.35 -20.31 20.71
C GLY A 23 -25.06 -21.63 20.50
N SER A 24 -24.33 -22.52 19.86
CA SER A 24 -25.00 -23.76 19.62
C SER A 24 -25.20 -24.54 20.88
N SER A 25 -24.35 -24.35 21.82
CA SER A 25 -24.54 -25.11 23.01
C SER A 25 -25.67 -24.55 23.79
N GLN A 26 -26.24 -23.48 23.32
CA GLN A 26 -27.32 -22.99 24.04
C GLN A 26 -28.49 -23.80 23.88
N SER A 27 -28.54 -24.70 23.01
CA SER A 27 -29.66 -25.56 22.94
C SER A 27 -29.73 -26.29 24.25
N VAL A 28 -28.68 -26.29 24.96
CA VAL A 28 -28.72 -26.96 26.23
C VAL A 28 -29.46 -26.08 27.22
N PRO A 29 -30.30 -26.65 27.98
CA PRO A 29 -31.11 -25.92 28.88
C PRO A 29 -30.31 -25.07 29.77
N ALA A 30 -30.84 -24.02 30.03
CA ALA A 30 -30.20 -23.07 30.70
C ALA A 30 -29.71 -23.41 32.02
N GLU A 31 -28.53 -23.62 32.16
CA GLU A 31 -27.93 -23.59 33.44
C GLU A 31 -27.13 -22.30 33.46
N PRO A 32 -27.25 -21.55 34.49
CA PRO A 32 -26.55 -20.28 34.52
C PRO A 32 -25.06 -20.44 34.33
N ALA A 33 -24.49 -21.51 34.86
CA ALA A 33 -23.07 -21.72 34.69
C ALA A 33 -22.74 -22.04 33.24
N ALA A 34 -23.60 -22.80 32.60
CA ALA A 34 -23.34 -23.13 31.21
C ALA A 34 -23.49 -21.91 30.35
N ALA A 35 -24.44 -21.06 30.67
CA ALA A 35 -24.58 -19.83 29.91
C ALA A 35 -23.36 -18.97 30.06
N ALA A 36 -22.80 -18.92 31.23
CA ALA A 36 -21.57 -18.13 31.40
C ALA A 36 -20.46 -18.74 30.62
N MET A 37 -20.39 -20.06 30.53
CA MET A 37 -19.34 -20.69 29.77
C MET A 37 -19.50 -20.44 28.30
N CYS A 38 -20.71 -20.20 27.86
CA CYS A 38 -20.92 -19.92 26.44
C CYS A 38 -20.76 -18.48 26.08
N SER A 39 -20.48 -17.62 27.03
CA SER A 39 -20.23 -16.23 26.70
C SER A 39 -18.98 -16.12 25.86
N PRO A 40 -19.03 -15.32 24.81
CA PRO A 40 -17.84 -15.16 23.96
C PRO A 40 -16.70 -14.63 24.80
N GLN A 41 -15.56 -15.24 24.65
CA GLN A 41 -14.39 -14.75 25.33
C GLN A 41 -13.67 -13.80 24.42
N ARG A 42 -13.31 -12.66 24.94
CA ARG A 42 -12.52 -11.71 24.16
C ARG A 42 -11.10 -12.23 24.07
N PRO A 43 -10.46 -12.07 22.90
CA PRO A 43 -9.06 -12.44 22.82
C PRO A 43 -8.25 -11.60 23.81
N PRO A 44 -7.17 -12.14 24.32
CA PRO A 44 -6.32 -11.34 25.20
C PRO A 44 -5.80 -10.12 24.49
N LEU A 45 -5.52 -9.06 25.25
CA LEU A 45 -4.93 -7.87 24.66
C LEU A 45 -3.44 -8.07 24.53
N ALA A 46 -2.91 -7.68 23.37
CA ALA A 46 -1.46 -7.67 23.16
C ALA A 46 -0.87 -6.33 23.53
N HIS A 47 -1.62 -5.25 23.33
CA HIS A 47 -1.13 -3.90 23.60
C HIS A 47 -2.25 -3.02 24.11
N VAL A 48 -1.91 -2.14 25.03
CA VAL A 48 -2.75 -1.00 25.39
C VAL A 48 -1.86 0.23 25.39
N PHE A 49 -2.12 1.15 24.47
CA PHE A 49 -1.33 2.37 24.34
C PHE A 49 -2.14 3.56 24.79
N LYS A 50 -1.48 4.50 25.48
CA LYS A 50 -2.12 5.74 25.88
C LYS A 50 -1.30 6.90 25.36
N GLY A 51 -1.94 7.84 24.69
CA GLY A 51 -1.24 9.02 24.19
C GLY A 51 -1.99 9.66 23.04
N THR A 52 -1.24 10.20 22.10
CA THR A 52 -1.81 10.91 20.95
C THR A 52 -1.77 10.00 19.72
N PHE A 53 -2.88 9.99 18.98
CA PHE A 53 -3.01 9.23 17.74
C PHE A 53 -3.48 10.19 16.67
N VAL A 54 -2.89 10.09 15.49
CA VAL A 54 -3.25 10.93 14.35
C VAL A 54 -3.65 10.02 13.22
N HIS A 55 -4.83 10.23 12.63
CA HIS A 55 -5.23 9.45 11.48
C HIS A 55 -6.22 10.24 10.62
N SER A 56 -6.67 9.61 9.55
CA SER A 56 -7.68 10.16 8.67
C SER A 56 -8.96 9.36 8.81
N THR A 57 -10.08 9.99 8.49
CA THR A 57 -11.34 9.27 8.36
C THR A 57 -11.93 9.63 7.00
N ALA A 58 -13.04 8.99 6.65
CA ALA A 58 -13.70 9.32 5.39
C ALA A 58 -14.17 10.78 5.37
N LEU A 59 -14.42 11.36 6.55
CA LEU A 59 -14.96 12.71 6.63
C LEU A 59 -13.90 13.77 6.92
N SER A 60 -12.70 13.37 7.30
CA SER A 60 -11.69 14.35 7.72
C SER A 60 -10.30 13.86 7.33
N PRO A 61 -9.50 14.69 6.65
CA PRO A 61 -8.16 14.25 6.27
C PRO A 61 -7.22 14.08 7.46
N VAL A 62 -7.45 14.77 8.56
CA VAL A 62 -6.64 14.56 9.75
C VAL A 62 -7.50 14.76 10.99
N GLU A 63 -7.48 13.77 11.88
CA GLU A 63 -8.00 13.91 13.24
C GLU A 63 -6.85 13.68 14.18
N ILE A 64 -6.67 14.56 15.13
CA ILE A 64 -5.66 14.43 16.18
C ILE A 64 -6.38 14.07 17.46
N LEU A 65 -6.08 12.89 18.00
CA LEU A 65 -6.78 12.35 19.16
C LEU A 65 -5.80 12.35 20.33
N HIS A 66 -5.85 13.41 21.12
CA HIS A 66 -5.00 13.51 22.29
C HIS A 66 -5.62 12.75 23.46
N GLY A 67 -4.77 12.19 24.31
CA GLY A 67 -5.26 11.58 25.54
C GLY A 67 -6.18 10.42 25.28
N HIS A 68 -5.84 9.55 24.34
CA HIS A 68 -6.67 8.41 24.03
C HIS A 68 -6.00 7.10 24.43
N LEU A 69 -6.83 6.08 24.61
CA LEU A 69 -6.39 4.72 24.85
C LEU A 69 -6.77 3.88 23.65
N LEU A 70 -5.83 3.09 23.17
CA LEU A 70 -6.07 2.19 22.04
C LEU A 70 -5.65 0.80 22.46
N GLY A 71 -6.54 -0.18 22.30
CA GLY A 71 -6.24 -1.57 22.62
C GLY A 71 -6.16 -2.43 21.38
N VAL A 72 -5.16 -3.31 21.35
CA VAL A 72 -4.94 -4.25 20.24
C VAL A 72 -4.96 -5.65 20.83
N ASP A 73 -5.73 -6.55 20.23
CA ASP A 73 -5.80 -7.91 20.75
C ASP A 73 -4.69 -8.78 20.17
N ASP A 74 -4.65 -10.05 20.56
CA ASP A 74 -3.61 -10.97 20.11
C ASP A 74 -3.69 -11.25 18.62
N ASN A 75 -4.81 -10.99 17.99
CA ASN A 75 -4.95 -11.17 16.55
C ASN A 75 -4.49 -9.94 15.78
N GLY A 76 -4.10 -8.89 16.48
CA GLY A 76 -3.65 -7.66 15.83
C GLY A 76 -4.75 -6.69 15.49
N THR A 77 -5.96 -6.93 16.03
CA THR A 77 -7.13 -6.11 15.73
C THR A 77 -7.28 -5.02 16.79
N ILE A 78 -7.63 -3.82 16.36
CA ILE A 78 -7.95 -2.71 17.26
C ILE A 78 -9.31 -3.01 17.86
N VAL A 79 -9.38 -3.14 19.18
CA VAL A 79 -10.62 -3.52 19.84
C VAL A 79 -11.25 -2.36 20.60
N PHE A 80 -10.48 -1.33 20.93
CA PHE A 80 -11.07 -0.10 21.42
C PHE A 80 -10.17 1.08 21.11
N MET A 81 -10.79 2.26 21.03
CA MET A 81 -10.10 3.54 20.81
C MET A 81 -11.00 4.55 21.49
N GLU A 82 -10.66 4.93 22.72
CA GLU A 82 -11.50 5.76 23.56
C GLU A 82 -10.68 6.83 24.26
N GLN A 83 -11.35 7.85 24.76
CA GLN A 83 -10.66 8.84 25.56
C GLN A 83 -10.14 8.23 26.85
N ALA A 84 -9.03 8.75 27.35
CA ALA A 84 -8.35 8.16 28.48
C ALA A 84 -9.18 8.20 29.76
N ASP A 85 -10.20 9.09 29.84
CA ASP A 85 -11.04 9.12 31.03
C ASP A 85 -11.94 7.89 31.10
N GLN A 86 -11.97 7.04 30.08
CA GLN A 86 -12.71 5.79 30.10
C GLN A 86 -11.85 4.62 30.62
N LEU A 87 -10.69 4.94 31.19
CA LEU A 87 -9.72 3.89 31.55
C LEU A 87 -10.31 2.85 32.48
N GLU A 88 -11.01 3.26 33.52
CA GLU A 88 -11.49 2.27 34.49
C GLU A 88 -12.50 1.33 33.86
N GLN A 89 -13.40 1.88 33.06
CA GLN A 89 -14.39 1.06 32.40
C GLN A 89 -13.75 0.11 31.39
N LEU A 90 -12.77 0.59 30.63
CA LEU A 90 -12.09 -0.26 29.66
C LEU A 90 -11.28 -1.35 30.35
N ALA A 91 -10.62 -1.03 31.46
CA ALA A 91 -9.83 -2.02 32.18
C ALA A 91 -10.72 -3.13 32.71
N GLU A 92 -11.92 -2.77 33.19
CA GLU A 92 -12.83 -3.77 33.67
C GLU A 92 -13.35 -4.62 32.52
N THR A 93 -13.74 -3.98 31.43
CA THR A 93 -14.32 -4.71 30.31
C THR A 93 -13.31 -5.64 29.67
N TRP A 94 -12.06 -5.18 29.51
CA TRP A 94 -11.06 -5.92 28.75
C TRP A 94 -10.04 -6.66 29.60
N GLY A 95 -10.07 -6.46 30.91
CA GLY A 95 -9.27 -7.26 31.83
C GLY A 95 -7.80 -6.90 31.85
N PHE A 96 -7.45 -5.64 31.65
CA PHE A 96 -6.03 -5.25 31.74
C PHE A 96 -5.80 -4.38 32.96
N LYS A 97 -4.54 -4.28 33.37
CA LYS A 97 -4.15 -3.50 34.50
C LYS A 97 -3.51 -2.22 34.06
N THR A 98 -3.45 -1.24 34.94
CA THR A 98 -2.74 0.01 34.63
C THR A 98 -1.31 -0.26 34.22
N SER A 99 -0.67 -1.26 34.84
CA SER A 99 0.72 -1.57 34.51
C SER A 99 0.89 -2.15 33.10
N ASP A 100 -0.20 -2.58 32.46
CA ASP A 100 -0.15 -3.07 31.09
C ASP A 100 -0.14 -1.94 30.08
N ILE A 101 -0.41 -0.71 30.50
CA ILE A 101 -0.56 0.42 29.59
C ILE A 101 0.82 0.99 29.28
N ARG A 102 1.10 1.13 28.00
CA ARG A 102 2.29 1.85 27.58
C ARG A 102 1.92 3.30 27.32
N GLN A 103 2.50 4.18 28.12
CA GLN A 103 2.25 5.62 28.03
C GLN A 103 3.21 6.25 27.05
N LEU A 104 2.71 6.88 26.00
CA LEU A 104 3.58 7.62 25.08
C LEU A 104 4.01 8.92 25.71
N SER A 105 5.20 9.39 25.34
CA SER A 105 5.66 10.70 25.78
C SER A 105 4.94 11.80 24.99
N LYS A 106 5.11 13.02 25.43
CA LYS A 106 4.47 14.13 24.72
C LYS A 106 5.08 14.39 23.35
N HIS A 107 6.25 13.82 23.07
CA HIS A 107 6.88 13.98 21.76
C HIS A 107 6.64 12.78 20.85
N GLU A 108 5.83 11.83 21.29
CA GLU A 108 5.51 10.67 20.51
C GLU A 108 4.05 10.67 20.10
N PHE A 109 3.77 10.09 18.94
CA PHE A 109 2.39 9.83 18.56
C PHE A 109 2.37 8.63 17.64
N PHE A 110 1.22 7.98 17.54
CA PHE A 110 1.01 6.93 16.55
C PHE A 110 0.30 7.52 15.35
N MET A 111 0.67 7.05 14.16
CA MET A 111 -0.08 7.31 12.94
C MET A 111 -0.23 5.98 12.19
N PRO A 112 -1.16 5.89 11.22
CA PRO A 112 -1.29 4.64 10.47
C PRO A 112 -0.05 4.37 9.63
N GLY A 113 0.19 3.09 9.35
CA GLY A 113 1.28 2.73 8.45
C GLY A 113 1.08 3.34 7.07
N LEU A 114 2.18 3.64 6.42
CA LEU A 114 2.12 4.22 5.09
C LEU A 114 1.91 3.12 4.06
N VAL A 115 1.15 3.45 3.01
CA VAL A 115 0.76 2.49 1.98
C VAL A 115 1.39 2.93 0.67
N ASP A 116 2.32 2.13 0.14
CA ASP A 116 2.98 2.42 -1.14
C ASP A 116 2.24 1.64 -2.22
N THR A 117 1.47 2.35 -3.04
CA THR A 117 0.62 1.67 -4.01
C THR A 117 1.32 1.31 -5.31
N HIS A 118 2.62 1.65 -5.44
CA HIS A 118 3.34 1.31 -6.67
C HIS A 118 4.85 1.41 -6.44
N ILE A 119 5.53 0.28 -6.48
CA ILE A 119 6.98 0.24 -6.26
C ILE A 119 7.55 -0.98 -7.00
N HIS A 120 8.66 -0.78 -7.70
CA HIS A 120 9.37 -1.86 -8.41
C HIS A 120 10.51 -2.34 -7.53
N ALA A 121 10.29 -3.45 -6.82
CA ALA A 121 11.30 -3.95 -5.89
C ALA A 121 12.64 -4.22 -6.56
N PRO A 122 12.69 -4.82 -7.76
CA PRO A 122 14.00 -5.12 -8.36
C PRO A 122 14.82 -3.90 -8.71
N GLN A 123 14.18 -2.76 -8.89
CA GLN A 123 14.93 -1.56 -9.27
C GLN A 123 15.60 -0.88 -8.08
N TYR A 124 15.32 -1.37 -6.87
CA TYR A 124 15.90 -0.75 -5.69
C TYR A 124 17.42 -0.70 -5.74
N SER A 125 18.05 -1.67 -6.41
CA SER A 125 19.51 -1.75 -6.42
C SER A 125 20.16 -0.56 -7.12
N PHE A 126 19.42 0.18 -7.98
CA PHE A 126 20.01 1.36 -8.60
C PHE A 126 19.24 2.64 -8.28
N THR A 127 18.48 2.64 -7.20
CA THR A 127 17.78 3.84 -6.77
C THR A 127 18.75 4.99 -6.57
N GLY A 128 18.39 6.12 -7.10
CA GLY A 128 19.22 7.33 -6.93
C GLY A 128 20.34 7.49 -7.92
N THR A 129 20.44 6.58 -8.90
CA THR A 129 21.52 6.69 -9.88
C THR A 129 20.95 7.02 -11.25
N ARG A 130 21.59 7.97 -11.91
CA ARG A 130 21.34 8.30 -13.31
C ARG A 130 19.90 8.64 -13.66
N VAL A 131 19.15 9.20 -12.72
CA VAL A 131 17.79 9.64 -13.05
C VAL A 131 17.79 10.87 -13.92
N ASP A 132 18.94 11.47 -14.14
CA ASP A 132 19.05 12.60 -15.08
C ASP A 132 19.17 12.14 -16.54
N LEU A 133 19.26 10.84 -16.80
CA LEU A 133 19.27 10.36 -18.17
C LEU A 133 17.88 10.46 -18.80
N PRO A 134 17.81 10.60 -20.13
CA PRO A 134 16.52 10.48 -20.77
C PRO A 134 15.86 9.13 -20.48
N LEU A 135 14.54 9.09 -20.41
CA LEU A 135 13.82 7.89 -19.99
C LEU A 135 14.23 6.66 -20.79
N LEU A 136 14.30 6.77 -22.11
CA LEU A 136 14.60 5.61 -22.93
C LEU A 136 15.99 5.06 -22.63
N GLN A 137 16.97 5.94 -22.47
CA GLN A 137 18.33 5.52 -22.17
C GLN A 137 18.39 4.90 -20.77
N TRP A 138 17.65 5.45 -19.83
CA TRP A 138 17.59 4.93 -18.48
C TRP A 138 17.01 3.50 -18.49
N LEU A 139 15.93 3.29 -19.25
CA LEU A 139 15.32 1.96 -19.34
C LEU A 139 16.27 0.94 -19.95
N THR A 140 16.94 1.28 -21.06
CA THR A 140 17.81 0.33 -21.74
C THR A 140 19.10 0.09 -21.01
N SER A 141 19.66 1.12 -20.34
CA SER A 141 20.96 0.99 -19.67
C SER A 141 20.88 0.40 -18.27
N TYR A 142 19.78 0.67 -17.56
CA TYR A 142 19.70 0.26 -16.16
C TYR A 142 18.52 -0.65 -15.87
N THR A 143 17.33 -0.26 -16.30
CA THR A 143 16.13 -0.96 -15.83
C THR A 143 16.06 -2.39 -16.33
N PHE A 144 16.04 -2.57 -17.64
CA PHE A 144 15.87 -3.92 -18.16
C PHE A 144 17.08 -4.81 -17.93
N PRO A 145 18.31 -4.30 -18.07
CA PRO A 145 19.44 -5.17 -17.72
C PRO A 145 19.46 -5.60 -16.25
N THR A 146 19.06 -4.71 -15.36
CA THR A 146 19.01 -5.09 -13.94
C THR A 146 17.91 -6.09 -13.68
N GLU A 147 16.73 -5.87 -14.25
CA GLU A 147 15.64 -6.81 -14.02
C GLU A 147 15.99 -8.19 -14.58
N ALA A 148 16.74 -8.25 -15.67
CA ALA A 148 17.17 -9.53 -16.23
C ALA A 148 18.06 -10.31 -15.28
N LYS A 149 18.76 -9.65 -14.37
CA LYS A 149 19.62 -10.35 -13.40
C LYS A 149 18.84 -11.14 -12.39
N PHE A 150 17.53 -10.91 -12.27
CA PHE A 150 16.70 -11.59 -11.27
C PHE A 150 16.36 -13.02 -11.68
N GLN A 151 16.90 -13.49 -12.79
CA GLN A 151 16.90 -14.89 -13.07
C GLN A 151 17.77 -15.61 -12.02
N ASP A 152 18.73 -14.91 -11.44
CA ASP A 152 19.59 -15.44 -10.40
C ASP A 152 18.87 -15.23 -9.05
N ASN A 153 18.45 -16.35 -8.45
CA ASN A 153 17.69 -16.28 -7.20
C ASN A 153 18.52 -15.70 -6.05
N GLY A 154 19.83 -15.91 -6.04
CA GLY A 154 20.68 -15.33 -4.99
C GLY A 154 20.71 -13.82 -5.06
N PHE A 155 20.81 -13.27 -6.26
CA PHE A 155 20.75 -11.83 -6.43
C PHE A 155 19.40 -11.28 -6.01
N ALA A 156 18.32 -12.00 -6.38
CA ALA A 156 16.99 -11.59 -5.99
C ALA A 156 16.85 -11.54 -4.46
N GLU A 157 17.36 -12.57 -3.78
CA GLU A 157 17.25 -12.60 -2.33
C GLU A 157 17.97 -11.41 -1.71
N GLU A 158 19.14 -11.07 -2.23
CA GLU A 158 19.90 -9.95 -1.70
C GLU A 158 19.14 -8.63 -1.86
N VAL A 159 18.67 -8.36 -3.07
CA VAL A 159 18.00 -7.07 -3.33
C VAL A 159 16.66 -7.01 -2.61
N TYR A 160 15.89 -8.09 -2.65
CA TYR A 160 14.56 -8.07 -2.07
C TYR A 160 14.60 -7.99 -0.55
N THR A 161 15.60 -8.62 0.07
CA THR A 161 15.75 -8.46 1.52
C THR A 161 16.00 -6.99 1.86
N ARG A 162 16.84 -6.33 1.08
CA ARG A 162 17.17 -4.93 1.36
C ARG A 162 15.99 -4.00 1.13
N VAL A 163 15.22 -4.20 0.05
CA VAL A 163 14.13 -3.27 -0.21
C VAL A 163 13.00 -3.47 0.79
N VAL A 164 12.70 -4.70 1.18
CA VAL A 164 11.65 -4.92 2.17
C VAL A 164 12.06 -4.30 3.50
N ARG A 165 13.31 -4.54 3.92
CA ARG A 165 13.78 -3.94 5.18
C ARG A 165 13.77 -2.42 5.10
N ARG A 166 14.25 -1.86 3.98
CA ARG A 166 14.32 -0.40 3.85
C ARG A 166 12.93 0.24 3.89
N THR A 167 11.97 -0.34 3.17
CA THR A 167 10.65 0.26 3.15
C THR A 167 9.97 0.13 4.52
N LEU A 168 10.17 -0.99 5.21
CA LEU A 168 9.64 -1.10 6.57
C LEU A 168 10.25 -0.05 7.50
N LYS A 169 11.57 0.18 7.40
CA LYS A 169 12.18 1.21 8.24
C LYS A 169 11.66 2.59 7.90
N ASN A 170 11.26 2.81 6.66
CA ASN A 170 10.67 4.07 6.24
C ASN A 170 9.19 4.15 6.58
N GLY A 171 8.63 3.14 7.24
CA GLY A 171 7.24 3.19 7.68
C GLY A 171 6.23 2.66 6.69
N THR A 172 6.67 2.02 5.61
CA THR A 172 5.75 1.46 4.64
C THR A 172 5.30 0.08 5.12
N THR A 173 4.08 0.03 5.66
CA THR A 173 3.56 -1.22 6.20
C THR A 173 2.87 -2.06 5.14
N THR A 174 2.39 -1.42 4.06
CA THR A 174 1.79 -2.13 2.93
C THR A 174 2.47 -1.65 1.65
N ALA A 175 2.91 -2.60 0.83
CA ALA A 175 3.54 -2.27 -0.45
C ALA A 175 2.93 -3.09 -1.56
N CYS A 176 2.73 -2.45 -2.72
CA CYS A 176 2.22 -3.11 -3.90
C CYS A 176 3.37 -3.22 -4.89
N TYR A 177 4.02 -4.37 -4.89
CA TYR A 177 5.29 -4.57 -5.58
C TYR A 177 5.12 -5.11 -7.00
N PHE A 178 5.83 -4.48 -7.93
CA PHE A 178 6.19 -5.13 -9.19
C PHE A 178 7.47 -5.92 -8.93
N ALA A 179 7.52 -7.20 -9.34
CA ALA A 179 8.76 -7.96 -9.34
C ALA A 179 9.33 -7.96 -10.76
N THR A 180 9.74 -9.11 -11.29
CA THR A 180 10.22 -9.22 -12.67
C THR A 180 9.42 -10.30 -13.40
N ILE A 181 9.85 -10.64 -14.63
CA ILE A 181 9.19 -11.71 -15.36
C ILE A 181 9.55 -13.11 -14.81
N HIS A 182 10.48 -13.18 -13.86
CA HIS A 182 10.99 -14.48 -13.37
C HIS A 182 10.15 -14.96 -12.21
N THR A 183 9.48 -16.09 -12.40
CA THR A 183 8.52 -16.60 -11.43
C THR A 183 9.18 -16.94 -10.10
N ASP A 184 10.29 -17.70 -10.14
CA ASP A 184 10.88 -18.18 -8.89
C ASP A 184 11.38 -17.02 -8.04
N SER A 185 12.03 -16.03 -8.65
CA SER A 185 12.52 -14.91 -7.86
C SER A 185 11.36 -14.01 -7.39
N SER A 186 10.27 -13.96 -8.14
CA SER A 186 9.10 -13.22 -7.67
C SER A 186 8.50 -13.89 -6.44
N LEU A 187 8.51 -15.23 -6.38
CA LEU A 187 8.07 -15.93 -5.18
C LEU A 187 9.02 -15.66 -4.01
N ILE A 188 10.31 -15.45 -4.27
CA ILE A 188 11.25 -15.08 -3.21
C ILE A 188 10.87 -13.75 -2.60
N LEU A 189 10.46 -12.77 -3.40
CA LEU A 189 10.02 -11.49 -2.86
C LEU A 189 8.83 -11.69 -1.91
N ALA A 190 7.88 -12.51 -2.31
CA ALA A 190 6.72 -12.76 -1.46
C ALA A 190 7.14 -13.42 -0.14
N GLU A 191 8.07 -14.36 -0.19
CA GLU A 191 8.55 -15.03 1.00
C GLU A 191 9.25 -14.03 1.93
N ILE A 192 10.04 -13.13 1.36
CA ILE A 192 10.76 -12.15 2.17
C ILE A 192 9.79 -11.16 2.81
N ALA A 193 8.78 -10.70 2.07
CA ALA A 193 7.78 -9.81 2.66
C ALA A 193 7.10 -10.49 3.85
N ASP A 194 6.73 -11.77 3.70
CA ASP A 194 6.11 -12.50 4.79
C ASP A 194 7.09 -12.67 5.97
N LYS A 195 8.36 -12.97 5.67
CA LYS A 195 9.35 -13.19 6.71
C LYS A 195 9.53 -11.95 7.59
N PHE A 196 9.57 -10.77 6.98
CA PHE A 196 9.75 -9.54 7.74
C PHE A 196 8.43 -8.95 8.22
N GLY A 197 7.31 -9.55 7.84
CA GLY A 197 6.01 -9.14 8.35
C GLY A 197 5.38 -7.96 7.61
N GLN A 198 5.85 -7.62 6.42
CA GLN A 198 5.23 -6.53 5.65
C GLN A 198 4.01 -7.05 4.92
N ARG A 199 2.96 -6.26 4.92
CA ARG A 199 1.76 -6.56 4.13
C ARG A 199 2.07 -6.22 2.68
N ALA A 200 1.77 -7.11 1.75
CA ALA A 200 2.20 -6.87 0.37
C ALA A 200 1.30 -7.54 -0.65
N PHE A 201 1.17 -6.87 -1.78
CA PHE A 201 0.81 -7.53 -3.03
C PHE A 201 2.09 -7.70 -3.82
N VAL A 202 2.27 -8.86 -4.44
CA VAL A 202 3.47 -9.13 -5.22
C VAL A 202 3.05 -9.58 -6.60
N GLY A 203 3.58 -8.92 -7.62
CA GLY A 203 3.23 -9.23 -9.00
C GLY A 203 4.42 -9.71 -9.81
N LYS A 204 4.30 -10.93 -10.34
CA LYS A 204 5.23 -11.36 -11.37
C LYS A 204 4.86 -10.60 -12.64
N VAL A 205 5.82 -9.89 -13.22
CA VAL A 205 5.57 -9.02 -14.37
C VAL A 205 5.29 -9.85 -15.61
N CYS A 206 4.29 -9.45 -16.37
CA CYS A 206 3.90 -10.11 -17.60
C CYS A 206 4.20 -9.18 -18.75
N MET A 207 5.06 -9.65 -19.67
CA MET A 207 5.36 -8.87 -20.85
C MET A 207 5.84 -9.80 -21.96
N ASP A 208 5.14 -9.77 -23.09
CA ASP A 208 5.51 -10.59 -24.24
C ASP A 208 5.98 -9.75 -25.43
N MET A 209 6.20 -8.44 -25.20
CA MET A 209 6.75 -7.53 -26.18
C MET A 209 7.80 -6.66 -25.52
N ASN A 210 8.95 -6.47 -26.16
CA ASN A 210 9.95 -5.56 -25.66
C ASN A 210 10.91 -5.23 -26.80
N ASP A 211 10.65 -4.11 -27.49
CA ASP A 211 11.47 -3.74 -28.62
C ASP A 211 12.82 -3.17 -28.17
N MET A 212 12.91 -2.61 -26.96
CA MET A 212 14.15 -2.00 -26.52
C MET A 212 15.19 -3.04 -26.11
N VAL A 213 14.79 -4.11 -25.46
CA VAL A 213 15.69 -5.19 -25.04
C VAL A 213 14.97 -6.49 -25.37
N PRO A 214 15.04 -6.92 -26.62
CA PRO A 214 14.18 -8.04 -27.07
C PRO A 214 14.38 -9.33 -26.31
N GLU A 215 15.54 -9.53 -25.71
CA GLU A 215 15.76 -10.75 -24.93
C GLU A 215 15.09 -10.72 -23.56
N TYR A 216 14.63 -9.57 -23.11
CA TYR A 216 13.98 -9.48 -21.80
C TYR A 216 12.46 -9.47 -22.01
N LYS A 217 11.90 -10.65 -22.24
CA LYS A 217 10.46 -10.82 -22.35
C LYS A 217 10.16 -12.31 -22.31
N GLU A 218 8.89 -12.64 -22.28
CA GLU A 218 8.39 -13.99 -22.36
C GLU A 218 7.66 -14.14 -23.66
N THR A 219 7.41 -15.39 -24.09
CA THR A 219 6.38 -15.59 -25.11
C THR A 219 5.01 -15.42 -24.44
N THR A 220 3.98 -15.24 -25.24
CA THR A 220 2.63 -15.12 -24.68
C THR A 220 2.28 -16.36 -23.85
N ALA A 221 2.53 -17.55 -24.41
CA ALA A 221 2.19 -18.79 -23.70
C ALA A 221 2.98 -18.91 -22.40
N GLU A 222 4.27 -18.59 -22.42
CA GLU A 222 5.07 -18.63 -21.19
C GLU A 222 4.53 -17.68 -20.15
N SER A 223 4.16 -16.48 -20.56
CA SER A 223 3.71 -15.49 -19.60
C SER A 223 2.43 -15.97 -18.90
N VAL A 224 1.51 -16.55 -19.65
CA VAL A 224 0.28 -17.05 -19.07
C VAL A 224 0.55 -18.23 -18.15
N GLU A 225 1.33 -19.21 -18.61
CA GLU A 225 1.61 -20.40 -17.81
C GLU A 225 2.36 -20.05 -16.54
N GLU A 226 3.34 -19.17 -16.64
CA GLU A 226 4.15 -18.81 -15.48
C GLU A 226 3.36 -17.94 -14.52
N THR A 227 2.44 -17.14 -15.01
CA THR A 227 1.57 -16.37 -14.11
C THR A 227 0.63 -17.32 -13.37
N GLU A 228 0.09 -18.32 -14.04
CA GLU A 228 -0.72 -19.32 -13.35
C GLU A 228 0.08 -20.06 -12.29
N ARG A 229 1.32 -20.41 -12.60
CA ARG A 229 2.19 -21.08 -11.63
C ARG A 229 2.47 -20.17 -10.43
N PHE A 230 2.76 -18.91 -10.71
CA PHE A 230 3.02 -17.93 -9.64
C PHE A 230 1.81 -17.82 -8.72
N ILE A 231 0.62 -17.67 -9.30
CA ILE A 231 -0.60 -17.53 -8.50
C ILE A 231 -0.79 -18.79 -7.63
N LYS A 232 -0.68 -19.96 -8.24
CA LYS A 232 -0.93 -21.21 -7.53
C LYS A 232 0.06 -21.38 -6.39
N GLU A 233 1.35 -21.22 -6.67
CA GLU A 233 2.37 -21.47 -5.66
C GLU A 233 2.30 -20.43 -4.53
N LEU A 234 2.02 -19.18 -4.86
CA LEU A 234 1.93 -18.18 -3.81
C LEU A 234 0.70 -18.42 -2.92
N LEU A 235 -0.43 -18.72 -3.51
CA LEU A 235 -1.63 -18.97 -2.71
C LEU A 235 -1.47 -20.21 -1.83
N GLU A 236 -0.73 -21.23 -2.30
CA GLU A 236 -0.49 -22.41 -1.48
C GLU A 236 0.35 -22.14 -0.26
N LYS A 237 1.15 -21.08 -0.27
CA LYS A 237 1.94 -20.73 0.90
C LYS A 237 1.08 -20.23 2.06
N LYS A 238 -0.11 -19.71 1.75
CA LYS A 238 -1.04 -19.21 2.76
C LYS A 238 -0.43 -18.15 3.67
N TYR A 239 0.44 -17.34 3.12
CA TYR A 239 0.95 -16.20 3.87
C TYR A 239 -0.22 -15.29 4.25
N PRO A 240 -0.32 -14.91 5.50
CA PRO A 240 -1.54 -14.19 5.92
C PRO A 240 -1.69 -12.80 5.32
N ARG A 241 -0.60 -12.16 4.92
CA ARG A 241 -0.70 -10.78 4.47
C ARG A 241 0.03 -10.53 3.16
N VAL A 242 0.33 -11.59 2.40
CA VAL A 242 0.99 -11.43 1.10
C VAL A 242 0.16 -12.16 0.04
N GLN A 243 -0.22 -11.43 -1.01
CA GLN A 243 -1.12 -11.96 -2.03
C GLN A 243 -0.56 -11.68 -3.43
N PRO A 244 -0.87 -12.54 -4.40
CA PRO A 244 -0.47 -12.25 -5.78
C PRO A 244 -1.36 -11.16 -6.38
N ILE A 245 -0.80 -10.44 -7.35
CA ILE A 245 -1.53 -9.44 -8.10
C ILE A 245 -1.17 -9.58 -9.57
N ILE A 246 -2.17 -9.55 -10.45
CA ILE A 246 -1.97 -9.71 -11.88
C ILE A 246 -1.29 -8.45 -12.41
N THR A 247 -0.16 -8.63 -13.10
CA THR A 247 0.72 -7.50 -13.36
C THR A 247 1.16 -7.43 -14.83
N PRO A 248 0.26 -7.05 -15.76
CA PRO A 248 0.74 -6.66 -17.08
C PRO A 248 1.56 -5.38 -16.92
N ARG A 249 2.77 -5.35 -17.51
CA ARG A 249 3.65 -4.22 -17.22
C ARG A 249 3.02 -2.90 -17.66
N PHE A 250 2.65 -2.78 -18.92
CA PHE A 250 1.87 -1.65 -19.44
C PHE A 250 1.44 -2.03 -20.86
N GLY A 251 0.62 -1.17 -21.47
CA GLY A 251 0.08 -1.49 -22.79
C GLY A 251 1.13 -1.87 -23.82
N PRO A 252 2.19 -1.08 -23.98
CA PRO A 252 3.16 -1.39 -25.03
C PRO A 252 3.95 -2.67 -24.83
N SER A 253 3.94 -3.26 -23.68
CA SER A 253 4.69 -4.50 -23.43
C SER A 253 3.85 -5.76 -23.54
N CYS A 254 2.58 -5.63 -23.93
CA CYS A 254 1.66 -6.78 -23.90
C CYS A 254 0.88 -6.83 -25.21
N THR A 255 0.83 -8.01 -25.83
CA THR A 255 -0.10 -8.18 -26.93
C THR A 255 -1.52 -8.22 -26.39
N GLU A 256 -2.48 -8.01 -27.27
CA GLU A 256 -3.88 -8.10 -26.87
C GLU A 256 -4.21 -9.49 -26.34
N ASP A 257 -3.63 -10.53 -26.95
CA ASP A 257 -3.86 -11.89 -26.47
C ASP A 257 -3.39 -12.03 -25.03
N LEU A 258 -2.24 -11.46 -24.67
CA LEU A 258 -1.78 -11.55 -23.29
C LEU A 258 -2.69 -10.75 -22.36
N LEU A 259 -3.07 -9.54 -22.76
CA LEU A 259 -3.96 -8.75 -21.91
C LEU A 259 -5.26 -9.49 -21.64
N SER A 260 -5.83 -10.10 -22.68
CA SER A 260 -7.08 -10.83 -22.54
C SER A 260 -6.92 -12.01 -21.60
N ALA A 261 -5.82 -12.77 -21.75
CA ALA A 261 -5.59 -13.92 -20.90
C ALA A 261 -5.40 -13.50 -19.45
N LEU A 262 -4.70 -12.40 -19.22
CA LEU A 262 -4.47 -11.93 -17.86
C LEU A 262 -5.78 -11.46 -17.22
N GLY A 263 -6.62 -10.78 -17.99
CA GLY A 263 -7.94 -10.41 -17.49
C GLY A 263 -8.76 -11.62 -17.09
N GLY A 264 -8.67 -12.69 -17.88
CA GLY A 264 -9.35 -13.92 -17.54
C GLY A 264 -8.84 -14.53 -16.25
N LEU A 265 -7.52 -14.50 -16.05
CA LEU A 265 -6.96 -15.03 -14.80
C LEU A 265 -7.39 -14.20 -13.60
N ALA A 266 -7.42 -12.87 -13.76
CA ALA A 266 -7.86 -12.01 -12.67
C ALA A 266 -9.30 -12.32 -12.30
N GLU A 267 -10.16 -12.53 -13.29
CA GLU A 267 -11.55 -12.82 -13.03
C GLU A 267 -11.71 -14.20 -12.41
N THR A 268 -11.04 -15.21 -12.96
CA THR A 268 -11.17 -16.57 -12.46
C THR A 268 -10.71 -16.70 -11.02
N HIS A 269 -9.61 -16.07 -10.67
CA HIS A 269 -9.06 -16.19 -9.32
C HIS A 269 -9.46 -15.04 -8.41
N ASP A 270 -10.25 -14.09 -8.92
CA ASP A 270 -10.73 -12.94 -8.14
C ASP A 270 -9.56 -12.16 -7.56
N LEU A 271 -8.59 -11.82 -8.40
CA LEU A 271 -7.37 -11.17 -7.95
C LEU A 271 -7.34 -9.70 -8.32
N HIS A 272 -6.49 -8.98 -7.61
CA HIS A 272 -6.21 -7.58 -7.93
C HIS A 272 -5.37 -7.50 -9.20
N VAL A 273 -5.37 -6.34 -9.80
CA VAL A 273 -4.62 -6.04 -11.03
C VAL A 273 -3.85 -4.75 -10.84
N GLN A 274 -2.62 -4.72 -11.31
CA GLN A 274 -1.84 -3.48 -11.35
C GLN A 274 -1.15 -3.35 -12.70
N SER A 275 -0.96 -2.10 -13.13
CA SER A 275 -0.23 -1.82 -14.36
C SER A 275 0.12 -0.33 -14.36
N HIS A 276 0.61 0.16 -15.48
CA HIS A 276 0.85 1.58 -15.71
C HIS A 276 -0.13 2.07 -16.76
N ILE A 277 -0.51 3.34 -16.69
CA ILE A 277 -1.38 3.93 -17.72
C ILE A 277 -1.02 5.39 -17.91
N SER A 278 -0.85 5.77 -19.16
CA SER A 278 -0.78 7.19 -19.55
C SER A 278 0.22 8.00 -18.73
N GLU A 279 1.41 7.43 -18.52
CA GLU A 279 2.44 8.12 -17.76
C GLU A 279 2.98 9.30 -18.54
N SER A 280 3.15 9.17 -19.86
CA SER A 280 3.70 10.23 -20.70
C SER A 280 2.87 10.37 -21.96
N LYS A 281 3.01 11.51 -22.62
CA LYS A 281 2.32 11.71 -23.89
C LYS A 281 2.77 10.70 -24.94
N ASP A 282 4.05 10.38 -24.96
CA ASP A 282 4.58 9.43 -25.94
C ASP A 282 3.98 8.05 -25.73
N GLU A 283 3.77 7.66 -24.48
CA GLU A 283 3.16 6.36 -24.21
C GLU A 283 1.71 6.33 -24.71
N VAL A 284 0.97 7.39 -24.48
CA VAL A 284 -0.43 7.46 -24.93
C VAL A 284 -0.48 7.34 -26.44
N LYS A 285 0.42 8.07 -27.14
CA LYS A 285 0.45 8.02 -28.58
C LYS A 285 0.81 6.62 -29.08
N LEU A 286 1.80 5.97 -28.45
CA LEU A 286 2.21 4.66 -28.86
C LEU A 286 1.09 3.62 -28.69
N VAL A 287 0.35 3.70 -27.60
CA VAL A 287 -0.75 2.76 -27.37
C VAL A 287 -1.81 2.96 -28.42
N LYS A 288 -2.11 4.20 -28.79
CA LYS A 288 -3.11 4.43 -29.82
C LYS A 288 -2.66 3.84 -31.15
N GLU A 289 -1.38 3.93 -31.47
CA GLU A 289 -0.85 3.35 -32.70
C GLU A 289 -0.89 1.83 -32.68
N MET A 290 -0.55 1.24 -31.52
CA MET A 290 -0.50 -0.22 -31.41
C MET A 290 -1.88 -0.85 -31.35
N PHE A 291 -2.84 -0.17 -30.77
CA PHE A 291 -4.18 -0.72 -30.54
C PHE A 291 -5.24 0.22 -31.09
N PRO A 292 -5.25 0.43 -32.40
CA PRO A 292 -6.15 1.45 -32.97
C PRO A 292 -7.64 1.12 -32.85
N ALA A 293 -7.99 -0.13 -32.57
CA ALA A 293 -9.39 -0.49 -32.43
C ALA A 293 -10.00 0.04 -31.13
N TYR A 294 -9.18 0.44 -30.17
CA TYR A 294 -9.69 0.93 -28.90
C TYR A 294 -9.73 2.45 -28.90
N GLN A 295 -10.75 3.00 -28.25
CA GLN A 295 -10.95 4.43 -28.24
C GLN A 295 -9.88 5.15 -27.44
N ASN A 296 -9.39 4.55 -26.40
CA ASN A 296 -8.32 5.14 -25.59
C ASN A 296 -7.66 4.03 -24.77
N TYR A 297 -6.62 4.39 -24.05
CA TYR A 297 -5.83 3.45 -23.26
C TYR A 297 -6.69 2.77 -22.18
N THR A 298 -7.56 3.54 -21.54
CA THR A 298 -8.42 2.98 -20.51
C THR A 298 -9.33 1.90 -21.10
N GLU A 299 -9.87 2.13 -22.29
CA GLU A 299 -10.72 1.13 -22.92
C GLU A 299 -9.95 -0.14 -23.24
N LEU A 300 -8.67 -0.03 -23.59
CA LEU A 300 -7.87 -1.21 -23.83
C LEU A 300 -7.86 -2.13 -22.60
N TYR A 301 -7.63 -1.54 -21.41
CA TYR A 301 -7.67 -2.34 -20.19
C TYR A 301 -9.08 -2.81 -19.86
N ASP A 302 -10.06 -1.93 -20.01
CA ASP A 302 -11.42 -2.25 -19.63
C ASP A 302 -11.99 -3.41 -20.46
N LYS A 303 -11.80 -3.37 -21.77
CA LYS A 303 -12.36 -4.41 -22.62
C LYS A 303 -11.65 -5.75 -22.45
N ASN A 304 -10.45 -5.74 -21.88
CA ASN A 304 -9.73 -6.97 -21.59
C ASN A 304 -9.89 -7.39 -20.13
N LYS A 305 -10.89 -6.85 -19.43
CA LYS A 305 -11.25 -7.26 -18.07
C LYS A 305 -10.17 -6.97 -17.04
N LEU A 306 -9.35 -5.95 -17.31
CA LEU A 306 -8.27 -5.58 -16.41
C LEU A 306 -8.57 -4.30 -15.64
N LEU A 307 -9.72 -3.65 -15.87
CA LEU A 307 -10.08 -2.45 -15.15
C LEU A 307 -11.29 -2.77 -14.27
N THR A 308 -11.03 -3.10 -13.01
CA THR A 308 -12.07 -3.57 -12.10
C THR A 308 -11.96 -2.80 -10.79
N SER A 309 -12.84 -3.09 -9.85
CA SER A 309 -12.76 -2.47 -8.54
C SER A 309 -11.54 -2.94 -7.75
N LYS A 310 -10.80 -3.92 -8.28
CA LYS A 310 -9.57 -4.39 -7.66
C LYS A 310 -8.34 -3.98 -8.46
N THR A 311 -8.45 -2.95 -9.29
CA THR A 311 -7.35 -2.51 -10.15
C THR A 311 -6.73 -1.23 -9.61
N VAL A 312 -5.40 -1.16 -9.64
CA VAL A 312 -4.68 0.08 -9.39
C VAL A 312 -3.73 0.34 -10.55
N MET A 313 -3.83 1.52 -11.16
CA MET A 313 -3.02 1.91 -12.31
C MET A 313 -2.10 3.04 -11.91
N ALA A 314 -0.81 2.90 -12.21
CA ALA A 314 0.18 3.91 -11.85
C ALA A 314 0.19 5.04 -12.85
N HIS A 315 0.40 6.23 -12.35
CA HIS A 315 0.60 7.48 -13.07
C HIS A 315 -0.66 8.16 -13.53
N ALA A 316 -1.29 7.73 -14.60
CA ALA A 316 -2.56 8.28 -15.08
C ALA A 316 -2.49 9.78 -15.41
N CYS A 317 -1.29 10.28 -15.74
CA CYS A 317 -1.09 11.73 -15.89
C CYS A 317 -1.92 12.33 -17.01
N TYR A 318 -2.24 11.54 -18.02
CA TYR A 318 -2.90 12.08 -19.23
C TYR A 318 -4.27 11.47 -19.48
N LEU A 319 -4.96 11.04 -18.44
CA LEU A 319 -6.33 10.56 -18.62
C LEU A 319 -7.27 11.73 -18.89
N SER A 320 -8.18 11.53 -19.83
CA SER A 320 -9.24 12.51 -20.07
C SER A 320 -10.30 12.40 -18.99
N GLU A 321 -11.21 13.36 -18.95
CA GLU A 321 -12.33 13.29 -18.02
C GLU A 321 -13.20 12.08 -18.28
N GLU A 322 -13.37 11.71 -19.56
CA GLU A 322 -14.12 10.51 -19.88
C GLU A 322 -13.45 9.26 -19.29
N GLU A 323 -12.13 9.19 -19.37
CA GLU A 323 -11.41 8.07 -18.81
C GLU A 323 -11.52 8.05 -17.29
N LEU A 324 -11.46 9.21 -16.64
CA LEU A 324 -11.65 9.28 -15.20
C LEU A 324 -13.03 8.77 -14.80
N LYS A 325 -14.04 9.08 -15.61
CA LYS A 325 -15.37 8.58 -15.32
C LYS A 325 -15.41 7.05 -15.40
N VAL A 326 -14.73 6.48 -16.37
CA VAL A 326 -14.69 5.01 -16.47
C VAL A 326 -14.01 4.41 -15.24
N PHE A 327 -12.92 5.02 -14.78
CA PHE A 327 -12.26 4.57 -13.56
C PHE A 327 -13.24 4.60 -12.39
N SER A 328 -13.95 5.72 -12.24
CA SER A 328 -14.88 5.87 -11.14
C SER A 328 -16.02 4.86 -11.24
N ASP A 329 -16.57 4.68 -12.43
CA ASP A 329 -17.69 3.75 -12.62
C ASP A 329 -17.28 2.32 -12.27
N HIS A 330 -16.03 1.95 -12.54
CA HIS A 330 -15.56 0.60 -12.26
C HIS A 330 -14.96 0.46 -10.87
N GLY A 331 -14.76 1.55 -10.17
CA GLY A 331 -14.11 1.52 -8.86
C GLY A 331 -12.62 1.28 -8.93
N ALA A 332 -12.02 1.55 -10.09
CA ALA A 332 -10.57 1.37 -10.25
C ALA A 332 -9.83 2.55 -9.66
N ALA A 333 -8.59 2.31 -9.24
CA ALA A 333 -7.81 3.29 -8.50
C ALA A 333 -6.59 3.75 -9.29
N ILE A 334 -6.08 4.90 -8.90
CA ILE A 334 -4.84 5.46 -9.44
C ILE A 334 -3.79 5.46 -8.35
N SER A 335 -2.55 5.11 -8.72
CA SER A 335 -1.39 5.34 -7.86
C SER A 335 -0.66 6.57 -8.38
N HIS A 336 -0.64 7.63 -7.58
CA HIS A 336 0.06 8.86 -7.91
C HIS A 336 1.51 8.72 -7.50
N CYS A 337 2.43 8.89 -8.46
CA CYS A 337 3.85 8.67 -8.22
C CYS A 337 4.62 9.93 -8.58
N PRO A 338 4.48 11.00 -7.80
CA PRO A 338 4.97 12.30 -8.24
C PRO A 338 6.48 12.41 -8.36
N ASN A 339 7.24 11.72 -7.48
CA ASN A 339 8.70 11.80 -7.61
C ASN A 339 9.13 11.29 -8.98
N SER A 340 8.61 10.12 -9.37
CA SER A 340 8.96 9.54 -10.67
C SER A 340 8.52 10.45 -11.82
N ASN A 341 7.30 10.98 -11.71
CA ASN A 341 6.78 11.83 -12.78
C ASN A 341 7.70 13.02 -13.03
N PHE A 342 8.17 13.67 -11.96
CA PHE A 342 9.08 14.78 -12.11
C PHE A 342 10.49 14.35 -12.50
N SER A 343 10.99 13.29 -11.86
CA SER A 343 12.37 12.85 -12.12
C SER A 343 12.55 12.42 -13.57
N LEU A 344 11.58 11.70 -14.11
CA LEU A 344 11.66 11.24 -15.49
C LEU A 344 11.02 12.22 -16.46
N ARG A 345 10.46 13.29 -15.94
CA ARG A 345 9.85 14.36 -16.74
C ARG A 345 8.73 13.83 -17.63
N SER A 346 7.96 12.88 -17.07
CA SER A 346 6.95 12.20 -17.88
C SER A 346 5.59 12.91 -17.84
N GLY A 347 5.26 13.58 -16.76
CA GLY A 347 3.98 14.28 -16.68
C GLY A 347 3.71 14.77 -15.29
N VAL A 348 2.55 15.38 -15.08
CA VAL A 348 2.09 15.79 -13.76
C VAL A 348 0.62 15.44 -13.66
N LEU A 349 0.24 14.71 -12.63
CA LEU A 349 -1.15 14.32 -12.44
C LEU A 349 -1.92 15.42 -11.71
N ASN A 350 -3.10 15.75 -12.21
CA ASN A 350 -4.00 16.66 -11.50
C ASN A 350 -4.83 15.83 -10.53
N VAL A 351 -4.32 15.71 -9.30
CA VAL A 351 -4.94 14.87 -8.28
C VAL A 351 -6.34 15.36 -7.92
N GLN A 352 -6.50 16.70 -7.79
CA GLN A 352 -7.80 17.22 -7.42
C GLN A 352 -8.88 16.86 -8.43
N LYS A 353 -8.52 16.87 -9.71
CA LYS A 353 -9.49 16.52 -10.74
C LYS A 353 -9.89 15.05 -10.63
N ALA A 354 -8.92 14.16 -10.37
CA ALA A 354 -9.25 12.76 -10.20
C ALA A 354 -10.17 12.56 -8.99
N LEU A 355 -9.88 13.25 -7.89
CA LEU A 355 -10.70 13.12 -6.70
C LEU A 355 -12.11 13.68 -6.93
N GLU A 356 -12.22 14.76 -7.70
CA GLU A 356 -13.53 15.32 -8.03
C GLU A 356 -14.38 14.34 -8.82
N HIS A 357 -13.74 13.46 -9.59
CA HIS A 357 -14.46 12.41 -10.31
C HIS A 357 -14.67 11.17 -9.47
N ASN A 358 -14.37 11.24 -8.18
CA ASN A 358 -14.55 10.13 -7.24
C ASN A 358 -13.71 8.90 -7.60
N VAL A 359 -12.50 9.13 -8.12
CA VAL A 359 -11.57 8.05 -8.40
C VAL A 359 -10.76 7.79 -7.13
N LYS A 360 -10.65 6.53 -6.73
CA LYS A 360 -9.82 6.17 -5.59
C LYS A 360 -8.36 6.46 -5.95
N LEU A 361 -7.60 6.95 -5.00
CA LEU A 361 -6.24 7.38 -5.30
C LEU A 361 -5.34 7.21 -4.08
N GLY A 362 -4.22 6.55 -4.29
CA GLY A 362 -3.17 6.46 -3.29
C GLY A 362 -1.88 7.00 -3.86
N LEU A 363 -0.83 7.00 -3.03
CA LEU A 363 0.48 7.48 -3.43
C LEU A 363 1.43 6.29 -3.60
N GLY A 364 2.41 6.44 -4.48
CA GLY A 364 3.44 5.43 -4.67
C GLY A 364 4.81 6.05 -4.85
N THR A 365 5.84 5.30 -4.50
CA THR A 365 7.22 5.77 -4.69
C THR A 365 7.72 5.56 -6.11
N ASP A 366 7.24 4.51 -6.73
CA ASP A 366 7.73 4.11 -8.05
C ASP A 366 9.26 4.03 -8.09
N VAL A 367 9.86 3.42 -7.04
CA VAL A 367 11.29 3.13 -7.08
C VAL A 367 11.58 2.27 -8.32
N ALA A 368 12.56 2.57 -9.15
CA ALA A 368 13.57 3.60 -8.98
C ALA A 368 13.36 4.77 -9.93
N GLY A 369 12.24 4.80 -10.67
CA GLY A 369 11.89 6.03 -11.40
C GLY A 369 11.75 7.18 -10.41
N GLY A 370 11.18 6.91 -9.25
CA GLY A 370 11.27 7.81 -8.12
C GLY A 370 12.53 7.47 -7.31
N TYR A 371 13.26 8.47 -6.90
CA TYR A 371 14.58 8.23 -6.28
C TYR A 371 14.50 8.03 -4.77
N SER A 372 13.32 7.96 -4.21
CA SER A 372 13.18 7.78 -2.76
C SER A 372 12.28 6.60 -2.46
N SER A 373 12.70 5.78 -1.51
CA SER A 373 11.88 4.66 -1.04
C SER A 373 10.95 5.07 0.10
N SER A 374 10.92 6.34 0.47
CA SER A 374 10.13 6.81 1.59
C SER A 374 8.82 7.42 1.12
N MET A 375 7.73 6.99 1.73
CA MET A 375 6.43 7.59 1.44
C MET A 375 6.30 8.99 2.01
N LEU A 376 7.18 9.41 2.94
CA LEU A 376 7.22 10.82 3.31
C LEU A 376 7.63 11.67 2.12
N ASP A 377 8.57 11.16 1.31
CA ASP A 377 8.91 11.85 0.07
C ASP A 377 7.71 11.94 -0.86
N ALA A 378 6.93 10.85 -0.96
CA ALA A 378 5.76 10.88 -1.82
C ALA A 378 4.75 11.94 -1.37
N ILE A 379 4.58 12.11 -0.06
CA ILE A 379 3.72 13.17 0.46
C ILE A 379 4.25 14.54 0.02
N ARG A 380 5.56 14.76 0.19
CA ARG A 380 6.17 16.04 -0.15
C ARG A 380 6.06 16.34 -1.64
N LYS A 381 6.32 15.35 -2.46
CA LYS A 381 6.24 15.53 -3.92
C LYS A 381 4.79 15.69 -4.37
N THR A 382 3.84 15.12 -3.65
CA THR A 382 2.43 15.36 -3.94
C THR A 382 2.11 16.84 -3.76
N MET A 383 2.68 17.47 -2.74
CA MET A 383 2.48 18.91 -2.56
C MET A 383 3.14 19.70 -3.68
N VAL A 384 4.35 19.28 -4.10
CA VAL A 384 5.04 19.94 -5.21
C VAL A 384 4.22 19.81 -6.49
N ALA A 385 3.67 18.63 -6.77
CA ALA A 385 2.86 18.44 -7.97
C ALA A 385 1.61 19.30 -7.93
N SER A 386 0.94 19.36 -6.78
CA SER A 386 -0.24 20.19 -6.63
C SER A 386 0.10 21.66 -6.84
N ASN A 387 1.22 22.11 -6.28
CA ASN A 387 1.66 23.49 -6.47
C ASN A 387 1.95 23.77 -7.94
N THR A 388 2.54 22.81 -8.65
CA THR A 388 2.86 22.99 -10.06
C THR A 388 1.58 23.19 -10.88
N ILE A 389 0.55 22.39 -10.61
CA ILE A 389 -0.73 22.53 -11.30
C ILE A 389 -1.33 23.91 -11.02
N GLN A 390 -1.23 24.36 -9.78
CA GLN A 390 -1.80 25.66 -9.42
C GLN A 390 -0.99 26.82 -10.03
N ILE A 391 0.34 26.73 -9.97
CA ILE A 391 1.21 27.74 -10.56
C ILE A 391 0.91 27.92 -12.04
N ASN A 392 0.64 26.83 -12.74
CA ASN A 392 0.36 26.89 -14.16
C ASN A 392 -1.08 27.29 -14.47
N GLY A 393 -1.87 27.60 -13.47
CA GLY A 393 -3.19 28.16 -13.68
C GLY A 393 -4.26 27.12 -14.00
N VAL A 394 -3.95 25.84 -13.87
CA VAL A 394 -4.93 24.82 -14.19
C VAL A 394 -5.96 24.70 -13.08
N ASN A 395 -5.53 24.74 -11.82
CA ASN A 395 -6.45 24.75 -10.68
C ASN A 395 -6.27 26.06 -9.92
N GLU A 396 -7.35 26.55 -9.33
CA GLU A 396 -7.28 27.76 -8.54
C GLU A 396 -6.73 27.51 -7.15
N THR A 397 -6.90 26.30 -6.62
CA THR A 397 -6.42 25.94 -5.29
C THR A 397 -5.57 24.70 -5.39
N GLY A 398 -4.86 24.39 -4.32
CA GLY A 398 -4.04 23.21 -4.24
C GLY A 398 -4.51 22.25 -3.16
N LEU A 399 -3.87 21.11 -3.09
CA LEU A 399 -4.10 20.16 -2.01
C LEU A 399 -3.51 20.70 -0.72
N THR A 400 -4.08 20.29 0.40
CA THR A 400 -3.47 20.57 1.68
C THR A 400 -2.53 19.43 2.08
N LEU A 401 -1.62 19.70 2.99
CA LEU A 401 -0.72 18.66 3.49
C LEU A 401 -1.53 17.55 4.16
N GLN A 402 -2.62 17.91 4.83
CA GLN A 402 -3.50 16.95 5.47
C GLN A 402 -4.11 15.99 4.46
N GLN A 403 -4.50 16.51 3.30
CA GLN A 403 -5.03 15.65 2.25
C GLN A 403 -3.94 14.71 1.72
N ALA A 404 -2.71 15.19 1.57
CA ALA A 404 -1.63 14.32 1.12
C ALA A 404 -1.36 13.21 2.13
N PHE A 405 -1.43 13.52 3.42
CA PHE A 405 -1.31 12.51 4.46
C PHE A 405 -2.43 11.46 4.33
N GLN A 406 -3.65 11.92 4.09
CA GLN A 406 -4.77 11.00 3.92
C GLN A 406 -4.53 10.07 2.73
N LEU A 407 -4.05 10.62 1.61
CA LEU A 407 -3.80 9.79 0.43
C LEU A 407 -2.72 8.74 0.69
N ALA A 408 -1.75 9.05 1.55
CA ALA A 408 -0.64 8.14 1.84
C ALA A 408 -1.03 7.04 2.83
N THR A 409 -2.17 7.15 3.48
CA THR A 409 -2.61 6.21 4.49
C THR A 409 -3.97 5.63 4.09
N LEU A 410 -5.06 6.27 4.47
CA LEU A 410 -6.39 5.76 4.17
C LEU A 410 -6.64 5.69 2.65
N GLY A 411 -6.20 6.70 1.91
CA GLY A 411 -6.39 6.68 0.45
C GLY A 411 -5.69 5.51 -0.20
N GLY A 412 -4.45 5.21 0.23
CA GLY A 412 -3.75 4.05 -0.29
C GLY A 412 -4.47 2.76 0.03
N SER A 413 -5.02 2.64 1.25
CA SER A 413 -5.75 1.45 1.61
C SER A 413 -7.01 1.32 0.76
N GLN A 414 -7.68 2.42 0.48
CA GLN A 414 -8.84 2.39 -0.40
C GLN A 414 -8.46 1.97 -1.81
N ALA A 415 -7.34 2.50 -2.31
CA ALA A 415 -6.89 2.17 -3.66
C ALA A 415 -6.60 0.68 -3.82
N LEU A 416 -6.12 0.04 -2.76
CA LEU A 416 -5.80 -1.38 -2.79
C LEU A 416 -6.94 -2.27 -2.29
N GLY A 417 -8.09 -1.68 -1.98
CA GLY A 417 -9.22 -2.47 -1.49
C GLY A 417 -9.04 -2.99 -0.09
N LEU A 418 -8.20 -2.32 0.69
CA LEU A 418 -7.87 -2.77 2.05
C LEU A 418 -8.45 -1.87 3.13
N ASP A 419 -9.33 -0.94 2.77
CA ASP A 419 -9.78 0.04 3.76
C ASP A 419 -10.69 -0.52 4.83
N ASP A 420 -11.20 -1.74 4.64
CA ASP A 420 -11.90 -2.42 5.73
C ASP A 420 -10.92 -3.00 6.74
N VAL A 421 -9.65 -3.13 6.38
CA VAL A 421 -8.68 -3.85 7.20
C VAL A 421 -7.66 -2.92 7.81
N ILE A 422 -7.21 -1.92 7.09
CA ILE A 422 -6.15 -1.00 7.54
C ILE A 422 -6.47 0.40 7.07
N GLY A 423 -5.57 1.32 7.35
CA GLY A 423 -5.62 2.67 6.81
C GLY A 423 -5.89 3.73 7.86
N ASN A 424 -6.52 3.36 8.94
CA ASN A 424 -6.71 4.28 10.07
C ASN A 424 -6.96 3.46 11.34
N PHE A 425 -7.36 4.14 12.42
CA PHE A 425 -7.47 3.48 13.72
C PHE A 425 -8.91 3.19 14.13
N GLU A 426 -9.75 2.84 13.17
CA GLU A 426 -11.11 2.45 13.51
C GLU A 426 -11.13 1.06 14.16
N VAL A 427 -12.00 0.90 15.14
CA VAL A 427 -12.16 -0.39 15.81
C VAL A 427 -12.55 -1.44 14.78
N GLY A 428 -11.94 -2.59 14.87
CA GLY A 428 -12.16 -3.69 13.93
C GLY A 428 -11.09 -3.82 12.87
N LYS A 429 -10.31 -2.76 12.65
CA LYS A 429 -9.21 -2.83 11.70
C LYS A 429 -7.96 -3.39 12.37
N GLU A 430 -7.03 -3.85 11.57
CA GLU A 430 -5.75 -4.32 12.08
C GLU A 430 -4.84 -3.13 12.38
N PHE A 431 -3.99 -3.32 13.38
CA PHE A 431 -3.12 -2.24 13.83
C PHE A 431 -1.84 -2.25 13.00
N ASP A 432 -1.88 -1.52 11.89
CA ASP A 432 -0.71 -1.21 11.08
C ASP A 432 -0.40 0.24 11.41
N ALA A 433 0.73 0.46 12.08
CA ALA A 433 0.95 1.77 12.68
C ALA A 433 2.42 2.08 12.83
N LEU A 434 2.71 3.37 12.92
CA LEU A 434 4.05 3.88 13.13
C LEU A 434 4.08 4.64 14.44
N LEU A 435 5.04 4.33 15.29
CA LEU A 435 5.30 5.17 16.46
C LEU A 435 6.32 6.22 16.06
N ILE A 436 5.90 7.46 16.07
CA ILE A 436 6.74 8.58 15.66
C ILE A 436 7.29 9.23 16.91
N ASN A 437 8.62 9.44 16.93
CA ASN A 437 9.27 10.17 18.01
C ASN A 437 9.88 11.43 17.40
N THR A 438 9.23 12.56 17.65
CA THR A 438 9.65 13.82 17.06
C THR A 438 10.88 14.39 17.76
N LYS A 439 11.28 13.80 18.89
CA LYS A 439 12.46 14.25 19.60
C LYS A 439 13.46 13.11 19.75
N ALA A 440 13.55 12.26 18.74
CA ALA A 440 14.58 11.22 18.71
C ALA A 440 15.96 11.91 18.82
N SER A 441 16.92 11.19 19.40
CA SER A 441 18.21 11.82 19.69
C SER A 441 18.92 12.32 18.43
N ASP A 442 18.67 11.69 17.29
CA ASP A 442 19.31 12.10 16.05
C ASP A 442 18.30 12.66 15.05
N SER A 443 17.21 13.20 15.55
CA SER A 443 16.15 13.74 14.71
C SER A 443 16.70 14.79 13.74
N PRO A 444 16.24 14.82 12.50
CA PRO A 444 16.74 15.78 11.51
C PRO A 444 16.10 17.15 11.61
N PHE A 445 15.17 17.37 12.54
CA PHE A 445 14.53 18.67 12.66
C PHE A 445 14.39 19.05 14.13
N ASP A 446 14.16 20.33 14.36
CA ASP A 446 14.13 20.91 15.70
C ASP A 446 12.72 21.33 16.09
N LEU A 447 12.42 21.17 17.37
CA LEU A 447 11.18 21.65 17.96
C LEU A 447 11.49 22.86 18.83
N PHE A 448 10.53 23.77 18.88
CA PHE A 448 10.66 24.99 19.69
C PHE A 448 9.47 25.11 20.63
N SER A 449 9.61 25.95 21.65
CA SER A 449 8.55 26.05 22.64
C SER A 449 7.20 26.55 22.10
N UNK A 450 7.18 26.94 20.96
CA UNK A 450 6.20 27.32 20.43
C UNK A 450 5.49 26.55 19.74
N ASP A 451 6.07 25.59 19.48
CA ASP A 451 5.39 24.69 18.53
C ASP A 451 4.16 24.07 19.18
N GLU A 452 3.04 24.21 18.53
CA GLU A 452 1.86 23.46 18.92
C GLU A 452 1.94 22.07 18.28
N PHE A 453 1.07 21.14 18.68
CA PHE A 453 1.17 19.78 18.13
C PHE A 453 1.01 19.78 16.61
N GLU A 454 0.11 20.62 16.09
CA GLU A 454 -0.08 20.69 14.63
C GLU A 454 1.20 21.11 13.93
N ASP A 455 1.97 22.01 14.54
CA ASP A 455 3.25 22.41 13.95
C ASP A 455 4.23 21.24 13.96
N THR A 456 4.26 20.53 15.06
CA THR A 456 5.16 19.37 15.19
C THR A 456 4.83 18.28 14.17
N PHE A 457 3.55 18.01 13.98
CA PHE A 457 3.11 17.03 13.01
C PHE A 457 3.52 17.46 11.60
N GLN A 458 3.32 18.73 11.25
CA GLN A 458 3.72 19.20 9.94
C GLN A 458 5.22 19.16 9.76
N LYS A 459 5.98 19.50 10.81
CA LYS A 459 7.43 19.41 10.73
C LYS A 459 7.86 17.97 10.46
N PHE A 460 7.22 17.01 11.13
CA PHE A 460 7.56 15.61 10.85
C PHE A 460 7.27 15.28 9.40
N LEU A 461 6.11 15.63 8.89
CA LEU A 461 5.76 15.26 7.52
C LEU A 461 6.71 15.89 6.51
N TYR A 462 7.13 17.14 6.73
CA TYR A 462 8.01 17.81 5.77
C TYR A 462 9.49 17.54 6.01
N LEU A 463 9.92 17.38 7.25
CA LEU A 463 11.34 17.39 7.57
C LEU A 463 11.84 16.08 8.18
N GLY A 464 10.92 15.21 8.62
CA GLY A 464 11.31 13.99 9.30
C GLY A 464 11.82 12.91 8.38
N ASP A 465 12.36 11.87 8.97
CA ASP A 465 12.78 10.71 8.18
C ASP A 465 12.72 9.47 9.09
N ASP A 466 13.38 8.40 8.67
CA ASP A 466 13.28 7.13 9.39
C ASP A 466 13.87 7.22 10.79
N ARG A 467 14.69 8.23 11.09
CA ARG A 467 15.17 8.41 12.46
C ARG A 467 14.05 8.76 13.41
N ASN A 468 12.95 9.30 12.90
CA ASN A 468 11.78 9.62 13.71
C ASN A 468 10.78 8.48 13.80
N ILE A 469 10.93 7.43 12.99
CA ILE A 469 10.00 6.30 12.99
C ILE A 469 10.61 5.24 13.88
N SER A 470 10.24 5.27 15.16
CA SER A 470 10.94 4.45 16.14
C SER A 470 10.42 3.03 16.19
N GLU A 471 9.16 2.81 15.85
CA GLU A 471 8.60 1.47 15.83
C GLU A 471 7.60 1.37 14.69
N VAL A 472 7.52 0.21 14.08
CA VAL A 472 6.55 -0.06 13.02
C VAL A 472 5.81 -1.33 13.39
N TYR A 473 4.49 -1.31 13.27
CA TYR A 473 3.62 -2.44 13.57
C TYR A 473 2.86 -2.84 12.32
N VAL A 474 2.73 -4.13 12.09
CA VAL A 474 1.85 -4.67 11.06
C VAL A 474 0.98 -5.74 11.72
N ALA A 475 -0.32 -5.61 11.61
CA ALA A 475 -1.29 -6.51 12.24
C ALA A 475 -0.94 -6.70 13.72
N GLY A 476 -0.61 -5.61 14.38
CA GLY A 476 -0.36 -5.61 15.81
C GLY A 476 1.00 -6.12 16.25
N LYS A 477 1.82 -6.60 15.32
CA LYS A 477 3.14 -7.11 15.67
C LYS A 477 4.20 -6.09 15.34
N GLN A 478 5.14 -5.89 16.26
CA GLN A 478 6.22 -4.95 16.02
C GLN A 478 7.20 -5.54 15.03
N VAL A 479 7.35 -4.93 13.87
CA VAL A 479 8.24 -5.42 12.83
C VAL A 479 9.52 -4.58 12.72
N VAL A 480 9.53 -3.36 13.25
CA VAL A 480 10.72 -2.54 13.38
C VAL A 480 10.74 -2.04 14.81
N PRO A 481 11.85 -2.12 15.50
CA PRO A 481 13.15 -2.69 15.11
C PRO A 481 13.03 -4.16 14.73
N PHE A 482 13.88 -4.59 13.78
CA PHE A 482 13.83 -5.96 13.33
C PHE A 482 14.25 -6.89 14.46
N SER A 483 13.61 -8.05 14.53
CA SER A 483 13.99 -9.00 15.55
C SER A 483 15.32 -9.65 15.15
N SER A 484 16.04 -10.16 16.15
CA SER A 484 17.33 -10.76 15.86
C SER A 484 17.19 -12.06 15.08
N SER A 485 16.01 -12.64 15.04
CA SER A 485 15.81 -13.89 14.31
C SER A 485 15.57 -13.67 12.83
N VAL A 486 15.49 -12.42 12.37
CA VAL A 486 15.18 -12.15 10.96
C VAL A 486 16.40 -11.74 10.15
#